data_c7bd20b52693254c9521745fedbac082
#
_entry.id   c7bd20b52693254c9521745fedbac082
#
_cell.length_a   1.000
_cell.length_b   1.000
_cell.length_c   1.000
_cell.angle_alpha   90.00
_cell.angle_beta   90.00
_cell.angle_gamma   90.00
#
_symmetry.space_group_name_H-M   'P 1'
#
loop_
_entity.id
_entity.type
_entity.pdbx_description
1 polymer ?
#
loop_
_entity_poly.entity_id
_entity_poly.type
_entity_poly.pdbx_seq_one_letter_code
_entity_poly.pdbx_strand_id
1 'polypeptide(L)'
;MALYPEQLIDLWAERVEEGGFIYSGGPVSTNAVIGLARTTSSTNQSLVGNVEVLDLHFSPSERSDVEFVRLFVGYAGWSAGQLESEIDTGSWFVFEASESDVFTDSTEDLWERVLARQGGLISQMASAPEDLSEN
;
A
#
# COMPACT_ATOMS: atom_id res chain seq x y z
N MET A 1 -25.87 -0.14 5.65
CA MET A 1 -25.47 -1.07 6.72
C MET A 1 -23.96 -1.29 6.65
N ALA A 2 -23.27 -1.10 7.77
CA ALA A 2 -21.84 -1.35 7.82
C ALA A 2 -21.57 -2.85 7.87
N LEU A 3 -20.60 -3.31 7.08
CA LEU A 3 -20.17 -4.70 7.08
C LEU A 3 -18.96 -4.87 8.01
N TYR A 4 -18.87 -6.03 8.64
CA TYR A 4 -17.68 -6.36 9.43
C TYR A 4 -16.50 -6.66 8.49
N PRO A 5 -15.26 -6.53 8.97
CA PRO A 5 -14.08 -6.78 8.13
C PRO A 5 -14.10 -8.12 7.41
N GLU A 6 -14.52 -9.20 8.08
CA GLU A 6 -14.60 -10.53 7.48
C GLU A 6 -15.55 -10.55 6.28
N GLN A 7 -16.65 -9.81 6.39
CA GLN A 7 -17.65 -9.74 5.31
C GLN A 7 -17.10 -8.98 4.10
N LEU A 8 -16.32 -7.92 4.34
CA LEU A 8 -15.69 -7.16 3.26
C LEU A 8 -14.62 -8.00 2.55
N ILE A 9 -13.84 -8.75 3.30
CA ILE A 9 -12.84 -9.65 2.77
C ILE A 9 -13.49 -10.72 1.89
N ASP A 10 -14.55 -11.33 2.39
CA ASP A 10 -15.28 -12.37 1.64
C ASP A 10 -15.90 -11.82 0.37
N LEU A 11 -16.45 -10.60 0.43
CA LEU A 11 -17.09 -9.96 -0.71
C LEU A 11 -16.12 -9.77 -1.88
N TRP A 12 -14.87 -9.45 -1.58
CA TRP A 12 -13.85 -9.15 -2.59
C TRP A 12 -12.86 -10.28 -2.82
N ALA A 13 -13.08 -11.45 -2.21
CA ALA A 13 -12.13 -12.58 -2.24
C ALA A 13 -11.72 -12.98 -3.67
N GLU A 14 -12.64 -12.94 -4.63
CA GLU A 14 -12.36 -13.34 -6.01
C GLU A 14 -11.43 -12.35 -6.75
N ARG A 15 -11.34 -11.13 -6.26
CA ARG A 15 -10.48 -10.08 -6.84
C ARG A 15 -9.15 -9.95 -6.11
N VAL A 16 -8.99 -10.65 -4.98
CA VAL A 16 -7.71 -10.70 -4.26
C VAL A 16 -6.78 -11.68 -4.98
N GLU A 17 -5.51 -11.32 -5.06
CA GLU A 17 -4.50 -12.15 -5.72
C GLU A 17 -4.43 -13.56 -5.11
N GLU A 18 -4.01 -14.51 -5.93
CA GLU A 18 -3.79 -15.89 -5.50
C GLU A 18 -2.83 -15.92 -4.31
N GLY A 19 -3.20 -16.66 -3.28
CA GLY A 19 -2.47 -16.67 -2.01
C GLY A 19 -3.21 -15.95 -0.90
N GLY A 20 -4.09 -15.00 -1.23
CA GLY A 20 -5.04 -14.40 -0.30
C GLY A 20 -4.44 -13.67 0.89
N PHE A 21 -3.23 -13.12 0.76
CA PHE A 21 -2.58 -12.44 1.88
C PHE A 21 -3.30 -11.15 2.22
N ILE A 22 -3.40 -10.88 3.53
CA ILE A 22 -3.85 -9.61 4.08
C ILE A 22 -2.65 -8.98 4.73
N TYR A 23 -2.36 -7.74 4.33
CA TYR A 23 -1.16 -7.04 4.78
C TYR A 23 -1.48 -6.18 5.99
N SER A 24 -0.47 -5.91 6.80
CA SER A 24 -0.59 -4.92 7.87
C SER A 24 -0.41 -3.53 7.28
N GLY A 25 -1.40 -2.67 7.47
CA GLY A 25 -1.36 -1.29 6.98
C GLY A 25 -0.89 -0.28 8.00
N GLY A 26 -0.80 -0.68 9.27
CA GLY A 26 -0.36 0.20 10.35
C GLY A 26 -1.00 -0.14 11.68
N PRO A 27 -0.63 0.59 12.74
CA PRO A 27 -1.01 0.25 14.11
C PRO A 27 -2.40 0.75 14.54
N VAL A 28 -3.00 1.66 13.77
CA VAL A 28 -4.28 2.28 14.15
C VAL A 28 -5.42 1.45 13.61
N SER A 29 -6.46 1.24 14.44
CA SER A 29 -7.68 0.54 14.06
C SER A 29 -7.41 -0.80 13.36
N THR A 30 -6.78 -1.73 14.08
CA THR A 30 -6.38 -3.03 13.52
C THR A 30 -7.56 -3.90 13.09
N ASN A 31 -8.79 -3.45 13.35
CA ASN A 31 -10.01 -4.08 12.87
C ASN A 31 -10.61 -3.39 11.63
N ALA A 32 -9.95 -2.36 11.10
CA ALA A 32 -10.37 -1.71 9.87
C ALA A 32 -9.66 -2.33 8.68
N VAL A 33 -10.37 -2.49 7.57
CA VAL A 33 -9.84 -3.03 6.33
C VAL A 33 -9.85 -1.95 5.26
N ILE A 34 -8.70 -1.77 4.62
CA ILE A 34 -8.54 -0.83 3.50
C ILE A 34 -8.14 -1.64 2.27
N GLY A 35 -8.76 -1.35 1.15
CA GLY A 35 -8.42 -1.96 -0.12
C GLY A 35 -7.70 -0.98 -1.04
N LEU A 36 -6.66 -1.47 -1.70
CA LEU A 36 -6.06 -0.79 -2.84
C LEU A 36 -6.41 -1.60 -4.08
N ALA A 37 -6.93 -0.93 -5.09
CA ALA A 37 -7.39 -1.58 -6.31
C ALA A 37 -6.52 -1.18 -7.49
N ARG A 38 -6.27 -2.16 -8.38
CA ARG A 38 -5.78 -1.87 -9.72
C ARG A 38 -6.98 -1.88 -10.65
N THR A 39 -7.17 -0.79 -11.37
CA THR A 39 -8.31 -0.61 -12.26
C THR A 39 -7.88 -0.70 -13.72
N THR A 40 -8.85 -0.81 -14.62
CA THR A 40 -8.58 -0.92 -16.06
C THR A 40 -8.06 0.37 -16.68
N SER A 41 -8.34 1.51 -16.04
CA SER A 41 -7.83 2.80 -16.51
C SER A 41 -7.70 3.78 -15.36
N SER A 42 -6.75 4.71 -15.46
CA SER A 42 -6.58 5.73 -14.45
C SER A 42 -7.70 6.76 -14.52
N THR A 43 -8.04 7.31 -13.34
CA THR A 43 -9.04 8.35 -13.19
C THR A 43 -8.47 9.45 -12.30
N ASN A 44 -9.27 10.48 -12.00
CA ASN A 44 -8.87 11.52 -11.07
C ASN A 44 -8.79 11.03 -9.62
N GLN A 45 -9.22 9.80 -9.34
CA GLN A 45 -9.08 9.15 -8.03
C GLN A 45 -7.80 8.33 -7.93
N SER A 46 -7.06 8.15 -9.02
CA SER A 46 -5.86 7.35 -9.04
C SER A 46 -4.74 8.01 -8.24
N LEU A 47 -4.04 7.18 -7.45
CA LEU A 47 -2.91 7.62 -6.64
C LEU A 47 -1.61 7.55 -7.44
N VAL A 48 -1.40 6.41 -8.10
CA VAL A 48 -0.24 6.16 -8.96
C VAL A 48 -0.66 5.15 -10.01
N GLY A 49 -0.41 5.46 -11.29
CA GLY A 49 -0.85 4.58 -12.37
C GLY A 49 -2.35 4.33 -12.31
N ASN A 50 -2.74 3.07 -12.33
CA ASN A 50 -4.13 2.66 -12.24
C ASN A 50 -4.51 2.17 -10.83
N VAL A 51 -3.83 2.68 -9.81
CA VAL A 51 -4.08 2.29 -8.42
C VAL A 51 -4.93 3.34 -7.72
N GLU A 52 -5.98 2.89 -7.05
CA GLU A 52 -6.82 3.78 -6.23
C GLU A 52 -7.24 3.11 -4.93
N VAL A 53 -7.63 3.91 -3.95
CA VAL A 53 -8.26 3.40 -2.73
C VAL A 53 -9.67 2.97 -3.09
N LEU A 54 -10.01 1.73 -2.75
CA LEU A 54 -11.29 1.15 -3.06
C LEU A 54 -12.21 1.18 -1.86
N ASP A 55 -13.42 1.70 -2.05
CA ASP A 55 -14.47 1.54 -1.05
C ASP A 55 -15.00 0.11 -1.15
N LEU A 56 -14.64 -0.70 -0.17
CA LEU A 56 -14.96 -2.13 -0.14
C LEU A 56 -16.46 -2.40 0.09
N HIS A 57 -17.23 -1.38 0.44
CA HIS A 57 -18.68 -1.51 0.61
C HIS A 57 -19.45 -1.57 -0.72
N PHE A 58 -18.82 -1.16 -1.82
CA PHE A 58 -19.38 -1.46 -3.14
C PHE A 58 -19.24 -2.95 -3.41
N SER A 59 -20.19 -3.51 -4.14
CA SER A 59 -20.04 -4.89 -4.58
C SER A 59 -19.10 -4.97 -5.78
N PRO A 60 -18.42 -6.11 -5.99
CA PRO A 60 -17.58 -6.28 -7.18
C PRO A 60 -18.31 -6.06 -8.50
N SER A 61 -19.60 -6.35 -8.56
CA SER A 61 -20.39 -6.12 -9.76
C SER A 61 -20.60 -4.63 -10.07
N GLU A 62 -20.55 -3.78 -9.03
CA GLU A 62 -20.65 -2.33 -9.19
C GLU A 62 -19.32 -1.69 -9.61
N ARG A 63 -18.23 -2.42 -9.45
CA ARG A 63 -16.87 -1.97 -9.76
C ARG A 63 -16.19 -2.97 -10.70
N SER A 64 -16.80 -3.18 -11.86
CA SER A 64 -16.27 -4.09 -12.88
C SER A 64 -14.91 -3.62 -13.45
N ASP A 65 -14.57 -2.35 -13.25
CA ASP A 65 -13.28 -1.77 -13.62
C ASP A 65 -12.12 -2.23 -12.72
N VAL A 66 -12.43 -2.81 -11.56
CA VAL A 66 -11.40 -3.30 -10.63
C VAL A 66 -10.93 -4.68 -11.07
N GLU A 67 -9.63 -4.79 -11.36
CA GLU A 67 -9.01 -6.05 -11.75
C GLU A 67 -8.51 -6.85 -10.57
N PHE A 68 -7.75 -6.20 -9.68
CA PHE A 68 -7.16 -6.81 -8.51
C PHE A 68 -7.31 -5.91 -7.31
N VAL A 69 -7.37 -6.52 -6.13
CA VAL A 69 -7.46 -5.81 -4.86
C VAL A 69 -6.38 -6.36 -3.91
N ARG A 70 -5.70 -5.47 -3.22
CA ARG A 70 -4.85 -5.80 -2.10
C ARG A 70 -5.49 -5.25 -0.83
N LEU A 71 -5.61 -6.11 0.19
CA LEU A 71 -6.27 -5.76 1.43
C LEU A 71 -5.27 -5.53 2.55
N PHE A 72 -5.53 -4.48 3.33
CA PHE A 72 -4.68 -4.09 4.46
C PHE A 72 -5.53 -3.97 5.70
N VAL A 73 -5.02 -4.45 6.83
CA VAL A 73 -5.66 -4.31 8.14
C VAL A 73 -4.90 -3.24 8.91
N GLY A 74 -5.64 -2.28 9.45
CA GLY A 74 -5.04 -1.16 10.15
C GLY A 74 -4.49 -0.10 9.21
N TYR A 75 -4.13 1.04 9.78
CA TYR A 75 -3.57 2.16 9.03
C TYR A 75 -2.63 2.97 9.92
N ALA A 76 -1.91 3.90 9.30
CA ALA A 76 -1.16 4.95 10.00
C ALA A 76 -1.81 6.28 9.66
N GLY A 77 -1.87 7.18 10.62
CA GLY A 77 -2.52 8.46 10.44
C GLY A 77 -1.64 9.61 10.90
N TRP A 78 -1.85 10.76 10.30
CA TRP A 78 -1.16 11.99 10.65
C TRP A 78 -2.18 13.11 10.81
N SER A 79 -1.97 13.95 11.82
CA SER A 79 -2.74 15.19 11.92
C SER A 79 -2.32 16.17 10.84
N ALA A 80 -3.14 17.20 10.60
CA ALA A 80 -2.84 18.23 9.59
C ALA A 80 -1.46 18.85 9.83
N GLY A 81 -0.60 18.82 8.82
CA GLY A 81 0.75 19.36 8.88
C GLY A 81 1.78 18.49 9.56
N GLN A 82 1.38 17.42 10.22
CA GLN A 82 2.30 16.54 10.94
C GLN A 82 3.26 15.82 9.99
N LEU A 83 2.76 15.21 8.93
CA LEU A 83 3.60 14.47 7.98
C LEU A 83 4.59 15.41 7.30
N GLU A 84 4.14 16.57 6.88
CA GLU A 84 4.99 17.59 6.25
C GLU A 84 6.11 18.02 7.19
N SER A 85 5.79 18.21 8.47
CA SER A 85 6.80 18.57 9.47
C SER A 85 7.82 17.45 9.66
N GLU A 86 7.40 16.21 9.66
CA GLU A 86 8.30 15.07 9.78
C GLU A 86 9.20 14.92 8.55
N ILE A 87 8.67 15.20 7.36
CA ILE A 87 9.48 15.21 6.13
C ILE A 87 10.54 16.31 6.21
N ASP A 88 10.15 17.51 6.63
CA ASP A 88 11.07 18.65 6.76
C ASP A 88 12.21 18.38 7.75
N THR A 89 11.96 17.61 8.79
CA THR A 89 12.97 17.26 9.79
C THR A 89 13.79 16.03 9.42
N GLY A 90 13.55 15.44 8.24
CA GLY A 90 14.33 14.30 7.75
C GLY A 90 13.89 12.95 8.31
N SER A 91 12.71 12.89 8.91
CA SER A 91 12.17 11.62 9.45
C SER A 91 11.74 10.65 8.37
N TRP A 92 11.49 11.14 7.16
CA TRP A 92 11.02 10.34 6.03
C TRP A 92 11.82 10.65 4.79
N PHE A 93 12.12 9.60 4.03
CA PHE A 93 12.57 9.74 2.63
C PHE A 93 11.34 9.60 1.75
N VAL A 94 11.16 10.51 0.81
CA VAL A 94 10.04 10.50 -0.12
C VAL A 94 10.54 10.15 -1.51
N PHE A 95 10.01 9.08 -2.07
CA PHE A 95 10.38 8.61 -3.41
C PHE A 95 9.14 8.43 -4.25
N GLU A 96 9.32 8.48 -5.57
CA GLU A 96 8.22 8.20 -6.48
C GLU A 96 7.86 6.71 -6.41
N ALA A 97 6.57 6.45 -6.31
CA ALA A 97 6.03 5.10 -6.36
C ALA A 97 5.70 4.72 -7.81
N SER A 98 5.65 3.42 -8.05
CA SER A 98 5.10 2.86 -9.29
C SER A 98 3.95 1.91 -8.92
N GLU A 99 3.09 1.64 -9.90
CA GLU A 99 1.99 0.69 -9.72
C GLU A 99 2.52 -0.69 -9.29
N SER A 100 3.65 -1.10 -9.85
CA SER A 100 4.27 -2.38 -9.52
C SER A 100 4.80 -2.45 -8.09
N ASP A 101 5.07 -1.32 -7.44
CA ASP A 101 5.43 -1.31 -6.04
C ASP A 101 4.25 -1.72 -5.17
N VAL A 102 3.07 -1.21 -5.51
CA VAL A 102 1.84 -1.50 -4.75
C VAL A 102 1.43 -2.95 -4.91
N PHE A 103 1.54 -3.50 -6.11
CA PHE A 103 1.12 -4.87 -6.43
C PHE A 103 2.30 -5.82 -6.65
N THR A 104 3.39 -5.58 -5.96
CA THR A 104 4.58 -6.44 -6.05
C THR A 104 4.28 -7.86 -5.59
N ASP A 105 4.82 -8.83 -6.29
CA ASP A 105 4.75 -10.25 -5.88
C ASP A 105 5.76 -10.55 -4.77
N SER A 106 6.78 -9.71 -4.63
CA SER A 106 7.83 -9.88 -3.63
C SER A 106 7.87 -8.68 -2.71
N THR A 107 7.17 -8.78 -1.57
CA THR A 107 7.11 -7.70 -0.58
C THR A 107 8.37 -7.64 0.28
N GLU A 108 9.08 -8.76 0.41
CA GLU A 108 10.24 -8.87 1.29
C GLU A 108 11.40 -7.97 0.88
N ASP A 109 11.60 -7.79 -0.43
CA ASP A 109 12.70 -6.98 -0.95
C ASP A 109 12.23 -5.65 -1.56
N LEU A 110 10.98 -5.26 -1.33
CA LEU A 110 10.43 -4.04 -1.89
C LEU A 110 11.23 -2.81 -1.48
N TRP A 111 11.57 -2.72 -0.20
CA TRP A 111 12.35 -1.62 0.34
C TRP A 111 13.70 -1.49 -0.39
N GLU A 112 14.40 -2.59 -0.54
CA GLU A 112 15.69 -2.61 -1.24
C GLU A 112 15.57 -2.20 -2.70
N ARG A 113 14.53 -2.67 -3.38
CA ARG A 113 14.30 -2.34 -4.80
C ARG A 113 13.98 -0.86 -4.98
N VAL A 114 13.17 -0.29 -4.10
CA VAL A 114 12.84 1.14 -4.16
C VAL A 114 14.09 1.98 -3.95
N LEU A 115 14.90 1.65 -2.97
CA LEU A 115 16.15 2.37 -2.70
C LEU A 115 17.13 2.24 -3.87
N ALA A 116 17.26 1.04 -4.43
CA ALA A 116 18.18 0.78 -5.55
C ALA A 116 17.87 1.64 -6.78
N ARG A 117 16.60 1.95 -7.00
CA ARG A 117 16.19 2.80 -8.14
C ARG A 117 16.65 4.24 -8.03
N GLN A 118 16.97 4.71 -6.83
CA GLN A 118 17.26 6.13 -6.61
C GLN A 118 18.64 6.54 -7.10
N GLY A 119 19.58 5.59 -7.21
CA GLY A 119 20.96 5.88 -7.57
C GLY A 119 21.76 6.54 -6.47
N GLY A 120 23.06 6.74 -6.72
CA GLY A 120 23.96 7.42 -5.79
C GLY A 120 24.04 6.78 -4.42
N LEU A 121 24.16 7.60 -3.38
CA LEU A 121 24.27 7.12 -1.99
C LEU A 121 23.00 6.41 -1.52
N ILE A 122 21.85 6.84 -2.01
CA ILE A 122 20.58 6.22 -1.62
C ILE A 122 20.54 4.75 -2.08
N SER A 123 21.00 4.45 -3.29
CA SER A 123 21.01 3.08 -3.79
C SER A 123 21.95 2.17 -2.98
N GLN A 124 23.00 2.74 -2.38
CA GLN A 124 23.91 1.98 -1.55
C GLN A 124 23.27 1.51 -0.24
N MET A 125 22.24 2.18 0.22
CA MET A 125 21.50 1.79 1.42
C MET A 125 20.81 0.45 1.22
N ALA A 126 20.44 0.09 -0.01
CA ALA A 126 19.79 -1.16 -0.34
C ALA A 126 20.67 -2.38 -0.04
N SER A 127 21.98 -2.24 -0.12
CA SER A 127 22.94 -3.32 0.15
C SER A 127 23.61 -3.22 1.53
N ALA A 128 23.15 -2.27 2.38
CA ALA A 128 23.66 -2.13 3.72
C ALA A 128 23.22 -3.30 4.61
N PRO A 129 24.02 -3.64 5.65
CA PRO A 129 23.61 -4.67 6.61
C PRO A 129 22.26 -4.37 7.23
N GLU A 130 21.47 -5.40 7.46
CA GLU A 130 20.12 -5.25 8.02
C GLU A 130 20.13 -4.64 9.42
N ASP A 131 21.14 -4.97 10.21
CA ASP A 131 21.24 -4.49 11.57
C ASP A 131 22.34 -3.46 11.71
N LEU A 132 22.01 -2.23 11.39
CA LEU A 132 22.95 -1.10 11.54
C LEU A 132 23.15 -0.68 12.99
N SER A 133 22.26 -1.11 13.89
CA SER A 133 22.34 -0.74 15.31
C SER A 133 23.51 -1.40 16.03
N GLU A 134 24.06 -2.46 15.46
CA GLU A 134 25.20 -3.17 16.02
C GLU A 134 26.55 -2.54 15.65
N ASN A 135 26.54 -1.54 14.80
CA ASN A 135 27.78 -0.91 14.33
C ASN A 135 28.16 0.32 15.14
#